data_09638c47a69246b8d8365ca22f1fd02a
#
_entry.id   09638c47a69246b8d8365ca22f1fd02a
#
_cell.length_a   1.000
_cell.length_b   1.000
_cell.length_c   1.000
_cell.angle_alpha   90.00
_cell.angle_beta   90.00
_cell.angle_gamma   90.00
#
_symmetry.space_group_name_H-M   'P 1'
#
loop_
_entity.id
_entity.type
_entity.pdbx_description
1 polymer ?
#
loop_
_entity_poly.entity_id
_entity_poly.type
_entity_poly.pdbx_seq_one_letter_code
_entity_poly.pdbx_strand_id
1 'polypeptide(L)'
;MRKLSIDQLPQVCKELREDIIDEVAVNPGHFASSLGVVEITVALHYIFNTPYDRIVWDVGHQAYGHKILTGRRDNFCTNRKLHGIRPFPTPLESEYDTFACGHASNSISAALGMAVAARETGETNRNIVAVIGDGAMSGGLAFEGLNNVSSTPNDMLIILNDNDMSIDRAVGGMEKYLLNLDTNETYNRLRFKASQWLHSKGYLNEDRKKGILRLNNALKSALSHQQNIFEGMNIRYFGPFDGHDVKEVARVLKQLKQMKGPKLLHLHTTKGKGYEPAEKSATIWHAPGKFDPETGERLIKDTSNQPPKFQDVFGETLLELAQKNQKIVGVTPAMPTGCSMSIMMKAMPNRTFDVGIAEGHAVTFSGGMAKDGLIPFCNIYSSFAQRAYDNIIHDMALLNLPVVICLDRAGLVGEDGPTHHGVFDMAALRPIPHLTIASPMNEHELRNLMYSAQLPNQGSYVIRYPRGNGVLVDWRNPMEEIKTGTGRKLKDGKDVAVLTIGPIGNDAAKAIAEVETETGMSVAHYDMRFLKPLDEDILKEVGEKFNRIVTIEDGVRMGGMGSAVLEWMNDHDYQPHITRMGIPDTFVEHGTVAELREIVHLDKDSIKEAIKK
;
A
#
# COMPACT_ATOMS: atom_id res chain seq x y z
N MET A 1 -1.69 -31.50 8.79
CA MET A 1 -2.43 -30.72 9.80
C MET A 1 -3.87 -31.22 9.99
N ARG A 2 -4.72 -31.36 8.98
CA ARG A 2 -6.15 -31.78 9.11
C ARG A 2 -6.38 -33.16 9.77
N LYS A 3 -5.36 -34.00 9.93
CA LYS A 3 -5.41 -35.28 10.63
C LYS A 3 -5.13 -35.18 12.13
N LEU A 4 -4.71 -34.01 12.60
CA LEU A 4 -4.44 -33.75 14.02
C LEU A 4 -5.75 -33.67 14.82
N SER A 5 -5.68 -33.97 16.12
CA SER A 5 -6.77 -33.66 17.03
C SER A 5 -6.82 -32.15 17.31
N ILE A 6 -7.98 -31.63 17.68
CA ILE A 6 -8.14 -30.21 18.02
C ILE A 6 -7.25 -29.80 19.20
N ASP A 7 -6.91 -30.75 20.07
CA ASP A 7 -6.04 -30.51 21.24
C ASP A 7 -4.55 -30.33 20.88
N GLN A 8 -4.16 -30.72 19.66
CA GLN A 8 -2.80 -30.54 19.14
C GLN A 8 -2.61 -29.18 18.46
N LEU A 9 -3.69 -28.45 18.13
CA LEU A 9 -3.60 -27.17 17.41
C LEU A 9 -2.82 -26.09 18.16
N PRO A 10 -2.92 -25.95 19.51
CA PRO A 10 -2.09 -24.98 20.24
C PRO A 10 -0.59 -25.20 20.07
N GLN A 11 -0.14 -26.48 19.97
CA GLN A 11 1.26 -26.78 19.70
C GLN A 11 1.68 -26.35 18.30
N VAL A 12 0.82 -26.58 17.29
CA VAL A 12 1.06 -26.10 15.91
C VAL A 12 1.17 -24.56 15.88
N CYS A 13 0.31 -23.85 16.61
CA CYS A 13 0.38 -22.39 16.71
C CYS A 13 1.70 -21.92 17.35
N LYS A 14 2.16 -22.62 18.39
CA LYS A 14 3.43 -22.31 19.04
C LYS A 14 4.61 -22.46 18.07
N GLU A 15 4.72 -23.61 17.42
CA GLU A 15 5.79 -23.91 16.45
C GLU A 15 5.77 -22.94 15.26
N LEU A 16 4.59 -22.65 14.72
CA LEU A 16 4.44 -21.69 13.61
C LEU A 16 4.87 -20.27 14.01
N ARG A 17 4.58 -19.87 15.25
CA ARG A 17 5.00 -18.57 15.79
C ARG A 17 6.51 -18.50 15.94
N GLU A 18 7.14 -19.56 16.48
CA GLU A 18 8.59 -19.68 16.60
C GLU A 18 9.25 -19.61 15.22
N ASP A 19 8.79 -20.36 14.22
CA ASP A 19 9.28 -20.29 12.83
C ASP A 19 9.21 -18.85 12.27
N ILE A 20 8.10 -18.12 12.50
CA ILE A 20 7.96 -16.73 12.02
C ILE A 20 8.95 -15.80 12.74
N ILE A 21 9.15 -15.94 14.05
CA ILE A 21 10.06 -15.11 14.84
C ILE A 21 11.50 -15.30 14.35
N ASP A 22 11.94 -16.56 14.26
CA ASP A 22 13.31 -16.91 13.89
C ASP A 22 13.65 -16.44 12.47
N GLU A 23 12.76 -16.67 11.52
CA GLU A 23 12.97 -16.29 10.13
C GLU A 23 12.95 -14.77 9.92
N VAL A 24 11.99 -14.06 10.52
CA VAL A 24 11.87 -12.60 10.30
C VAL A 24 12.95 -11.84 11.07
N ALA A 25 13.51 -12.39 12.14
CA ALA A 25 14.63 -11.80 12.84
C ALA A 25 15.87 -11.64 11.93
N VAL A 26 16.11 -12.60 11.05
CA VAL A 26 17.25 -12.63 10.11
C VAL A 26 16.89 -12.05 8.75
N ASN A 27 15.69 -12.35 8.25
CA ASN A 27 15.17 -11.94 6.95
C ASN A 27 13.95 -11.03 7.14
N PRO A 28 14.14 -9.71 7.27
CA PRO A 28 13.09 -8.79 7.70
C PRO A 28 11.88 -8.75 6.79
N GLY A 29 10.70 -8.63 7.41
CA GLY A 29 9.41 -8.56 6.71
C GLY A 29 8.28 -8.05 7.61
N HIS A 30 7.03 -8.39 7.24
CA HIS A 30 5.83 -8.04 8.01
C HIS A 30 5.66 -8.96 9.23
N PHE A 31 6.04 -8.47 10.39
CA PHE A 31 6.20 -9.29 11.60
C PHE A 31 4.96 -9.34 12.49
N ALA A 32 4.64 -8.23 13.15
CA ALA A 32 3.56 -8.19 14.15
C ALA A 32 2.19 -8.59 13.59
N SER A 33 1.92 -8.26 12.32
CA SER A 33 0.67 -8.63 11.63
C SER A 33 0.55 -10.14 11.48
N SER A 34 1.65 -10.82 11.11
CA SER A 34 1.68 -12.28 10.94
C SER A 34 1.55 -13.01 12.28
N LEU A 35 2.17 -12.50 13.36
CA LEU A 35 2.03 -13.07 14.71
C LEU A 35 0.60 -12.94 15.25
N GLY A 36 -0.09 -11.84 14.93
CA GLY A 36 -1.46 -11.59 15.40
C GLY A 36 -2.52 -12.53 14.85
N VAL A 37 -2.23 -13.29 13.80
CA VAL A 37 -3.22 -14.18 13.13
C VAL A 37 -2.79 -15.64 13.06
N VAL A 38 -1.81 -16.07 13.85
CA VAL A 38 -1.32 -17.45 13.84
C VAL A 38 -2.45 -18.44 14.12
N GLU A 39 -3.25 -18.23 15.16
CA GLU A 39 -4.35 -19.10 15.55
C GLU A 39 -5.45 -19.12 14.49
N ILE A 40 -5.79 -17.96 13.91
CA ILE A 40 -6.76 -17.85 12.81
C ILE A 40 -6.27 -18.65 11.59
N THR A 41 -5.00 -18.50 11.24
CA THR A 41 -4.39 -19.20 10.09
C THR A 41 -4.41 -20.71 10.28
N VAL A 42 -4.01 -21.19 11.45
CA VAL A 42 -4.05 -22.63 11.79
C VAL A 42 -5.48 -23.17 11.75
N ALA A 43 -6.45 -22.46 12.34
CA ALA A 43 -7.85 -22.87 12.34
C ALA A 43 -8.44 -22.91 10.93
N LEU A 44 -8.13 -21.94 10.07
CA LEU A 44 -8.56 -21.92 8.67
C LEU A 44 -8.04 -23.14 7.90
N HIS A 45 -6.74 -23.42 7.94
CA HIS A 45 -6.16 -24.55 7.26
C HIS A 45 -6.51 -25.91 7.87
N TYR A 46 -6.98 -25.93 9.12
CA TYR A 46 -7.51 -27.13 9.76
C TYR A 46 -8.94 -27.44 9.27
N ILE A 47 -9.79 -26.42 9.10
CA ILE A 47 -11.23 -26.60 8.79
C ILE A 47 -11.52 -26.61 7.29
N PHE A 48 -10.86 -25.75 6.49
CA PHE A 48 -11.12 -25.60 5.08
C PHE A 48 -10.18 -26.47 4.23
N ASN A 49 -10.73 -27.05 3.16
CA ASN A 49 -10.00 -27.94 2.27
C ASN A 49 -9.31 -27.17 1.14
N THR A 50 -8.31 -26.32 1.50
CA THR A 50 -7.49 -25.61 0.51
C THR A 50 -6.60 -26.57 -0.29
N PRO A 51 -6.34 -26.32 -1.58
CA PRO A 51 -6.73 -25.15 -2.38
C PRO A 51 -8.15 -25.23 -2.99
N TYR A 52 -8.93 -26.33 -2.80
CA TYR A 52 -10.30 -26.41 -3.31
C TYR A 52 -11.20 -25.34 -2.69
N ASP A 53 -11.26 -25.24 -1.36
CA ASP A 53 -11.83 -24.07 -0.66
C ASP A 53 -10.90 -22.87 -0.85
N ARG A 54 -11.45 -21.67 -1.00
CA ARG A 54 -10.71 -20.45 -1.31
C ARG A 54 -10.60 -19.56 -0.08
N ILE A 55 -9.37 -19.12 0.25
CA ILE A 55 -9.11 -18.14 1.30
C ILE A 55 -8.47 -16.92 0.63
N VAL A 56 -9.14 -15.78 0.69
CA VAL A 56 -8.65 -14.50 0.17
C VAL A 56 -8.17 -13.66 1.33
N TRP A 57 -6.87 -13.41 1.40
CA TRP A 57 -6.24 -12.54 2.39
C TRP A 57 -6.30 -11.09 1.92
N ASP A 58 -6.84 -10.21 2.76
CA ASP A 58 -6.78 -8.76 2.49
C ASP A 58 -5.38 -8.23 2.77
N VAL A 59 -4.81 -7.38 1.93
CA VAL A 59 -3.42 -6.93 1.96
C VAL A 59 -2.41 -8.08 1.85
N GLY A 60 -2.52 -9.11 2.66
CA GLY A 60 -1.63 -10.27 2.68
C GLY A 60 -0.35 -10.10 3.52
N HIS A 61 -0.17 -8.98 4.20
CA HIS A 61 0.95 -8.73 5.12
C HIS A 61 0.91 -9.60 6.39
N GLN A 62 -0.23 -10.23 6.68
CA GLN A 62 -0.44 -11.18 7.76
C GLN A 62 -0.30 -12.66 7.33
N ALA A 63 0.09 -12.95 6.09
CA ALA A 63 -0.03 -14.28 5.51
C ALA A 63 1.25 -15.14 5.59
N TYR A 64 2.23 -14.80 6.42
CA TYR A 64 3.45 -15.63 6.55
C TYR A 64 3.15 -17.03 7.08
N GLY A 65 2.30 -17.15 8.10
CA GLY A 65 1.83 -18.44 8.57
C GLY A 65 1.11 -19.26 7.49
N HIS A 66 0.32 -18.62 6.63
CA HIS A 66 -0.31 -19.27 5.48
C HIS A 66 0.75 -19.84 4.52
N LYS A 67 1.78 -19.09 4.17
CA LYS A 67 2.86 -19.56 3.30
C LYS A 67 3.61 -20.75 3.88
N ILE A 68 3.98 -20.67 5.17
CA ILE A 68 4.67 -21.76 5.88
C ILE A 68 3.82 -23.03 5.89
N LEU A 69 2.54 -22.95 6.22
CA LEU A 69 1.63 -24.09 6.29
C LEU A 69 1.28 -24.70 4.92
N THR A 70 1.50 -23.98 3.84
CA THR A 70 1.20 -24.40 2.47
C THR A 70 2.43 -24.79 1.66
N GLY A 71 3.46 -25.31 2.34
CA GLY A 71 4.60 -26.00 1.71
C GLY A 71 5.80 -25.09 1.41
N ARG A 72 5.84 -23.85 1.91
CA ARG A 72 6.95 -22.91 1.69
C ARG A 72 7.87 -22.76 2.91
N ARG A 73 7.73 -23.62 3.94
CA ARG A 73 8.52 -23.56 5.17
C ARG A 73 10.03 -23.64 4.88
N ASP A 74 10.46 -24.64 4.13
CA ASP A 74 11.88 -24.91 3.89
C ASP A 74 12.58 -23.80 3.08
N ASN A 75 11.82 -23.07 2.27
CA ASN A 75 12.32 -21.97 1.44
C ASN A 75 11.99 -20.59 2.02
N PHE A 76 11.37 -20.51 3.21
CA PHE A 76 10.90 -19.23 3.75
C PHE A 76 12.03 -18.24 4.03
N CYS A 77 13.26 -18.74 4.25
CA CYS A 77 14.47 -17.92 4.35
C CYS A 77 14.79 -17.10 3.10
N THR A 78 14.12 -17.37 1.96
CA THR A 78 14.23 -16.59 0.72
C THR A 78 13.13 -15.55 0.56
N ASN A 79 12.22 -15.41 1.55
CA ASN A 79 11.10 -14.46 1.48
C ASN A 79 11.60 -13.03 1.24
N ARG A 80 11.02 -12.34 0.24
CA ARG A 80 11.36 -10.97 -0.16
C ARG A 80 12.73 -10.79 -0.83
N LYS A 81 13.48 -11.86 -1.07
CA LYS A 81 14.75 -11.84 -1.82
C LYS A 81 14.50 -12.09 -3.31
N LEU A 82 15.32 -11.54 -4.14
CA LEU A 82 15.26 -11.75 -5.60
C LEU A 82 15.23 -13.27 -5.92
N HIS A 83 14.31 -13.68 -6.79
CA HIS A 83 14.02 -15.08 -7.15
C HIS A 83 13.57 -15.98 -5.98
N GLY A 84 13.34 -15.42 -4.80
CA GLY A 84 12.82 -16.12 -3.65
C GLY A 84 11.29 -16.04 -3.53
N ILE A 85 10.79 -16.37 -2.33
CA ILE A 85 9.37 -16.27 -2.00
C ILE A 85 8.92 -14.80 -2.06
N ARG A 86 7.79 -14.56 -2.69
CA ARG A 86 7.20 -13.22 -2.86
C ARG A 86 6.74 -12.64 -1.53
N PRO A 87 6.75 -11.31 -1.36
CA PRO A 87 6.35 -10.66 -0.10
C PRO A 87 4.88 -10.90 0.26
N PHE A 88 4.01 -11.02 -0.73
CA PHE A 88 2.56 -11.21 -0.56
C PHE A 88 2.08 -12.46 -1.29
N PRO A 89 0.97 -13.08 -0.84
CA PRO A 89 0.35 -14.19 -1.56
C PRO A 89 -0.03 -13.82 -2.99
N THR A 90 0.23 -14.75 -3.91
CA THR A 90 -0.17 -14.60 -5.31
C THR A 90 -0.30 -15.97 -5.98
N PRO A 91 -1.32 -16.18 -6.85
CA PRO A 91 -1.47 -17.43 -7.61
C PRO A 91 -0.27 -17.78 -8.52
N LEU A 92 0.59 -16.79 -8.80
CA LEU A 92 1.82 -16.99 -9.56
C LEU A 92 2.91 -17.73 -8.77
N GLU A 93 2.77 -17.83 -7.43
CA GLU A 93 3.72 -18.52 -6.56
C GLU A 93 3.17 -19.88 -6.08
N SER A 94 1.89 -19.95 -5.74
CA SER A 94 1.30 -21.14 -5.13
C SER A 94 -0.18 -21.29 -5.48
N GLU A 95 -0.63 -22.52 -5.73
CA GLU A 95 -2.06 -22.84 -5.92
C GLU A 95 -2.93 -22.55 -4.68
N TYR A 96 -2.31 -22.45 -3.50
CA TYR A 96 -2.97 -22.08 -2.25
C TYR A 96 -3.22 -20.58 -2.12
N ASP A 97 -2.52 -19.77 -2.89
CA ASP A 97 -2.67 -18.31 -2.90
C ASP A 97 -3.80 -17.95 -3.87
N THR A 98 -4.98 -17.71 -3.33
CA THR A 98 -6.22 -17.62 -4.10
C THR A 98 -6.30 -16.37 -4.98
N PHE A 99 -5.74 -15.26 -4.53
CA PHE A 99 -5.78 -13.96 -5.22
C PHE A 99 -4.51 -13.17 -4.95
N ALA A 100 -4.14 -12.25 -5.87
CA ALA A 100 -3.01 -11.38 -5.66
C ALA A 100 -3.29 -10.39 -4.53
N CYS A 101 -2.38 -10.36 -3.54
CA CYS A 101 -2.45 -9.47 -2.39
C CYS A 101 -1.45 -8.32 -2.54
N GLY A 102 -1.48 -7.35 -1.61
CA GLY A 102 -0.61 -6.18 -1.53
C GLY A 102 -1.36 -4.89 -1.21
N HIS A 103 -2.56 -4.73 -1.76
CA HIS A 103 -3.43 -3.58 -1.52
C HIS A 103 -4.63 -3.96 -0.65
N ALA A 104 -5.04 -3.04 0.24
CA ALA A 104 -6.12 -3.27 1.19
C ALA A 104 -7.52 -3.21 0.56
N SER A 105 -8.50 -3.77 1.26
CA SER A 105 -9.94 -3.62 1.02
C SER A 105 -10.52 -4.36 -0.19
N ASN A 106 -9.74 -5.19 -0.89
CA ASN A 106 -10.20 -5.89 -2.10
C ASN A 106 -10.72 -7.32 -1.84
N SER A 107 -10.44 -7.90 -0.67
CA SER A 107 -10.72 -9.31 -0.38
C SER A 107 -12.20 -9.67 -0.45
N ILE A 108 -13.09 -8.80 0.05
CA ILE A 108 -14.54 -9.05 0.07
C ILE A 108 -15.09 -9.12 -1.36
N SER A 109 -14.74 -8.15 -2.21
CA SER A 109 -15.18 -8.12 -3.61
C SER A 109 -14.64 -9.30 -4.41
N ALA A 110 -13.35 -9.65 -4.23
CA ALA A 110 -12.74 -10.80 -4.89
C ALA A 110 -13.40 -12.11 -4.44
N ALA A 111 -13.61 -12.30 -3.14
CA ALA A 111 -14.26 -13.48 -2.59
C ALA A 111 -15.73 -13.59 -3.04
N LEU A 112 -16.46 -12.49 -3.13
CA LEU A 112 -17.84 -12.48 -3.65
C LEU A 112 -17.86 -12.94 -5.12
N GLY A 113 -16.97 -12.42 -5.96
CA GLY A 113 -16.83 -12.85 -7.34
C GLY A 113 -16.56 -14.37 -7.47
N MET A 114 -15.68 -14.90 -6.61
CA MET A 114 -15.41 -16.35 -6.57
C MET A 114 -16.62 -17.16 -6.06
N ALA A 115 -17.39 -16.66 -5.10
CA ALA A 115 -18.60 -17.30 -4.61
C ALA A 115 -19.68 -17.38 -5.69
N VAL A 116 -19.85 -16.31 -6.46
CA VAL A 116 -20.73 -16.28 -7.63
C VAL A 116 -20.24 -17.28 -8.68
N ALA A 117 -18.96 -17.27 -9.03
CA ALA A 117 -18.41 -18.21 -10.00
C ALA A 117 -18.60 -19.67 -9.57
N ALA A 118 -18.34 -20.00 -8.30
CA ALA A 118 -18.56 -21.33 -7.77
C ALA A 118 -20.03 -21.78 -7.90
N ARG A 119 -20.99 -20.89 -7.63
CA ARG A 119 -22.41 -21.18 -7.82
C ARG A 119 -22.77 -21.42 -9.28
N GLU A 120 -22.35 -20.54 -10.19
CA GLU A 120 -22.67 -20.62 -11.62
C GLU A 120 -22.02 -21.82 -12.31
N THR A 121 -20.87 -22.28 -11.81
CA THR A 121 -20.17 -23.49 -12.32
C THR A 121 -20.60 -24.77 -11.59
N GLY A 122 -21.56 -24.72 -10.68
CA GLY A 122 -22.08 -25.89 -9.95
C GLY A 122 -21.18 -26.39 -8.82
N GLU A 123 -20.14 -25.64 -8.45
CA GLU A 123 -19.21 -25.94 -7.34
C GLU A 123 -19.79 -25.56 -5.97
N THR A 124 -21.03 -26.00 -5.70
CA THR A 124 -21.83 -25.57 -4.54
C THR A 124 -21.26 -26.00 -3.18
N ASN A 125 -20.31 -26.93 -3.16
CA ASN A 125 -19.62 -27.39 -1.95
C ASN A 125 -18.33 -26.60 -1.64
N ARG A 126 -17.90 -25.73 -2.57
CA ARG A 126 -16.70 -24.90 -2.38
C ARG A 126 -16.99 -23.78 -1.41
N ASN A 127 -16.19 -23.69 -0.36
CA ASN A 127 -16.27 -22.59 0.60
C ASN A 127 -15.36 -21.44 0.16
N ILE A 128 -15.85 -20.22 0.31
CA ILE A 128 -15.11 -19.00 0.00
C ILE A 128 -15.03 -18.16 1.28
N VAL A 129 -13.80 -17.82 1.68
CA VAL A 129 -13.50 -17.07 2.89
C VAL A 129 -12.69 -15.83 2.53
N ALA A 130 -13.15 -14.66 2.98
CA ALA A 130 -12.36 -13.42 2.97
C ALA A 130 -11.84 -13.14 4.37
N VAL A 131 -10.55 -12.87 4.53
CA VAL A 131 -9.94 -12.45 5.81
C VAL A 131 -9.51 -11.00 5.68
N ILE A 132 -10.14 -10.12 6.42
CA ILE A 132 -9.90 -8.67 6.35
C ILE A 132 -9.64 -8.10 7.74
N GLY A 133 -8.69 -7.16 7.84
CA GLY A 133 -8.43 -6.42 9.08
C GLY A 133 -9.36 -5.22 9.25
N ASP A 134 -9.51 -4.75 10.49
CA ASP A 134 -10.31 -3.57 10.87
C ASP A 134 -9.89 -2.31 10.10
N GLY A 135 -8.58 -2.05 9.98
CA GLY A 135 -8.07 -0.93 9.18
C GLY A 135 -8.46 -1.03 7.70
N ALA A 136 -8.35 -2.21 7.08
CA ALA A 136 -8.73 -2.43 5.68
C ALA A 136 -10.26 -2.40 5.48
N MET A 137 -11.04 -2.73 6.51
CA MET A 137 -12.51 -2.63 6.49
C MET A 137 -12.98 -1.18 6.35
N SER A 138 -12.19 -0.19 6.73
CA SER A 138 -12.52 1.24 6.58
C SER A 138 -12.43 1.75 5.14
N GLY A 139 -11.83 1.01 4.21
CA GLY A 139 -11.70 1.43 2.81
C GLY A 139 -12.99 1.33 2.01
N GLY A 140 -13.21 2.26 1.07
CA GLY A 140 -14.44 2.36 0.27
C GLY A 140 -14.80 1.05 -0.44
N LEU A 141 -13.83 0.38 -1.09
CA LEU A 141 -14.05 -0.88 -1.79
C LEU A 141 -14.56 -2.01 -0.87
N ALA A 142 -14.16 -2.02 0.42
CA ALA A 142 -14.71 -2.97 1.39
C ALA A 142 -16.20 -2.74 1.64
N PHE A 143 -16.63 -1.47 1.76
CA PHE A 143 -18.05 -1.11 1.88
C PHE A 143 -18.84 -1.44 0.62
N GLU A 144 -18.29 -1.18 -0.57
CA GLU A 144 -18.90 -1.59 -1.83
C GLU A 144 -19.07 -3.12 -1.90
N GLY A 145 -18.04 -3.86 -1.47
CA GLY A 145 -18.09 -5.30 -1.33
C GLY A 145 -19.19 -5.77 -0.38
N LEU A 146 -19.28 -5.22 0.84
CA LEU A 146 -20.32 -5.54 1.82
C LEU A 146 -21.73 -5.25 1.30
N ASN A 147 -21.92 -4.11 0.65
CA ASN A 147 -23.19 -3.74 0.04
C ASN A 147 -23.65 -4.77 -1.00
N ASN A 148 -22.72 -5.27 -1.83
CA ASN A 148 -23.03 -6.27 -2.84
C ASN A 148 -23.16 -7.70 -2.28
N VAL A 149 -22.41 -8.05 -1.23
CA VAL A 149 -22.59 -9.32 -0.49
C VAL A 149 -24.01 -9.47 0.02
N SER A 150 -24.62 -8.39 0.46
CA SER A 150 -25.98 -8.38 0.99
C SER A 150 -27.08 -8.65 -0.06
N SER A 151 -26.84 -8.27 -1.29
CA SER A 151 -27.81 -8.33 -2.40
C SER A 151 -27.57 -9.50 -3.36
N THR A 152 -26.36 -10.03 -3.41
CA THR A 152 -25.99 -11.15 -4.29
C THR A 152 -26.09 -12.48 -3.54
N PRO A 153 -26.83 -13.48 -4.03
CA PRO A 153 -26.91 -14.79 -3.40
C PRO A 153 -25.54 -15.46 -3.28
N ASN A 154 -25.09 -15.72 -2.06
CA ASN A 154 -23.80 -16.35 -1.77
C ASN A 154 -23.79 -17.01 -0.39
N ASP A 155 -22.80 -17.88 -0.15
CA ASP A 155 -22.57 -18.56 1.14
C ASP A 155 -21.23 -18.16 1.76
N MET A 156 -20.59 -17.07 1.30
CA MET A 156 -19.26 -16.70 1.74
C MET A 156 -19.17 -16.37 3.23
N LEU A 157 -17.99 -16.57 3.78
CA LEU A 157 -17.61 -16.19 5.13
C LEU A 157 -16.63 -15.02 5.07
N ILE A 158 -16.96 -13.94 5.75
CA ILE A 158 -16.04 -12.82 6.02
C ILE A 158 -15.49 -13.00 7.42
N ILE A 159 -14.17 -13.01 7.58
CA ILE A 159 -13.50 -12.97 8.88
C ILE A 159 -12.95 -11.57 9.07
N LEU A 160 -13.52 -10.85 10.02
CA LEU A 160 -12.99 -9.57 10.49
C LEU A 160 -11.99 -9.84 11.61
N ASN A 161 -10.72 -9.56 11.33
CA ASN A 161 -9.64 -9.58 12.31
C ASN A 161 -9.50 -8.18 12.90
N ASP A 162 -10.00 -7.99 14.10
CA ASP A 162 -10.01 -6.72 14.80
C ASP A 162 -8.90 -6.68 15.85
N ASN A 163 -8.01 -5.70 15.73
CA ASN A 163 -6.90 -5.50 16.67
C ASN A 163 -6.59 -4.01 16.92
N ASP A 164 -7.51 -3.11 16.58
CA ASP A 164 -7.44 -1.66 16.73
C ASP A 164 -6.23 -1.02 16.00
N MET A 165 -5.67 -1.72 15.01
CA MET A 165 -4.44 -1.29 14.34
C MET A 165 -4.51 -1.47 12.82
N SER A 166 -4.10 -0.41 12.10
CA SER A 166 -3.60 -0.52 10.74
C SER A 166 -2.06 -0.64 10.73
N ILE A 167 -1.31 0.15 9.99
CA ILE A 167 0.14 0.29 10.21
C ILE A 167 0.36 1.06 11.50
N ASP A 168 -0.23 2.24 11.61
CA ASP A 168 -0.41 2.99 12.84
C ASP A 168 -1.76 2.64 13.50
N ARG A 169 -2.15 3.31 14.58
CA ARG A 169 -3.44 3.10 15.22
C ARG A 169 -4.57 3.40 14.25
N ALA A 170 -5.58 2.53 14.20
CA ALA A 170 -6.75 2.73 13.37
C ALA A 170 -7.47 4.05 13.72
N VAL A 171 -8.10 4.68 12.73
CA VAL A 171 -8.78 5.97 12.91
C VAL A 171 -10.18 5.94 12.30
N GLY A 172 -11.06 6.78 12.83
CA GLY A 172 -12.38 7.03 12.24
C GLY A 172 -13.56 6.44 12.99
N GLY A 173 -14.73 6.56 12.39
CA GLY A 173 -15.99 6.14 13.00
C GLY A 173 -16.18 4.63 13.07
N MET A 174 -15.59 3.90 12.12
CA MET A 174 -15.66 2.44 12.10
C MET A 174 -14.88 1.82 13.26
N GLU A 175 -13.69 2.31 13.57
CA GLU A 175 -12.92 1.89 14.75
C GLU A 175 -13.74 2.05 16.04
N LYS A 176 -14.28 3.26 16.26
CA LYS A 176 -15.14 3.53 17.43
C LYS A 176 -16.37 2.63 17.48
N TYR A 177 -16.93 2.30 16.32
CA TYR A 177 -18.07 1.40 16.22
C TYR A 177 -17.69 -0.04 16.62
N LEU A 178 -16.53 -0.55 16.15
CA LEU A 178 -16.07 -1.90 16.48
C LEU A 178 -15.74 -2.02 17.97
N LEU A 179 -15.04 -1.03 18.56
CA LEU A 179 -14.80 -0.96 20.01
C LEU A 179 -16.09 -1.02 20.85
N ASN A 180 -17.18 -0.38 20.38
CA ASN A 180 -18.47 -0.46 21.06
C ASN A 180 -19.14 -1.85 20.94
N LEU A 181 -18.85 -2.62 19.89
CA LEU A 181 -19.32 -4.00 19.76
C LEU A 181 -18.62 -4.94 20.75
N ASP A 182 -17.35 -4.70 21.04
CA ASP A 182 -16.54 -5.48 22.00
C ASP A 182 -17.09 -5.41 23.42
N THR A 183 -17.63 -4.28 23.85
CA THR A 183 -18.15 -4.08 25.21
C THR A 183 -19.39 -4.90 25.53
N ASN A 184 -20.00 -5.59 24.55
CA ASN A 184 -21.22 -6.41 24.69
C ASN A 184 -20.95 -7.93 24.62
N GLU A 185 -19.80 -8.40 25.06
CA GLU A 185 -19.40 -9.83 25.02
C GLU A 185 -20.47 -10.80 25.56
N THR A 186 -21.12 -10.48 26.67
CA THR A 186 -22.09 -11.35 27.34
C THR A 186 -23.33 -11.60 26.46
N TYR A 187 -23.80 -10.60 25.73
CA TYR A 187 -24.94 -10.70 24.84
C TYR A 187 -24.63 -11.55 23.60
N ASN A 188 -23.48 -11.36 23.01
CA ASN A 188 -23.04 -12.09 21.81
C ASN A 188 -22.79 -13.58 22.10
N ARG A 189 -22.18 -13.92 23.24
CA ARG A 189 -22.01 -15.30 23.73
C ARG A 189 -23.35 -16.00 24.04
N LEU A 190 -24.26 -15.33 24.68
CA LEU A 190 -25.61 -15.86 24.97
C LEU A 190 -26.40 -16.15 23.69
N ARG A 191 -26.32 -15.26 22.74
CA ARG A 191 -27.00 -15.38 21.44
C ARG A 191 -26.43 -16.56 20.61
N PHE A 192 -25.12 -16.71 20.56
CA PHE A 192 -24.49 -17.84 19.87
C PHE A 192 -24.87 -19.18 20.50
N LYS A 193 -24.84 -19.28 21.84
CA LYS A 193 -25.30 -20.47 22.58
C LYS A 193 -26.79 -20.78 22.36
N ALA A 194 -27.64 -19.76 22.33
CA ALA A 194 -29.07 -19.92 22.07
C ALA A 194 -29.31 -20.38 20.61
N SER A 195 -28.55 -19.87 19.62
CA SER A 195 -28.64 -20.32 18.24
C SER A 195 -28.18 -21.79 18.08
N GLN A 196 -27.11 -22.18 18.77
CA GLN A 196 -26.64 -23.57 18.80
C GLN A 196 -27.68 -24.51 19.42
N TRP A 197 -28.31 -24.12 20.53
CA TRP A 197 -29.33 -24.89 21.22
C TRP A 197 -30.58 -25.10 20.35
N LEU A 198 -31.04 -24.06 19.63
CA LEU A 198 -32.13 -24.13 18.68
C LEU A 198 -31.82 -25.04 17.46
N HIS A 199 -30.58 -25.01 16.98
CA HIS A 199 -30.14 -25.88 15.88
C HIS A 199 -30.02 -27.35 16.33
N SER A 200 -29.48 -27.60 17.52
CA SER A 200 -29.28 -28.98 18.04
C SER A 200 -30.60 -29.71 18.36
N LYS A 201 -31.70 -28.99 18.60
CA LYS A 201 -33.00 -29.54 18.94
C LYS A 201 -33.97 -29.68 17.77
N GLY A 202 -33.55 -29.43 16.51
CA GLY A 202 -34.35 -29.65 15.30
C GLY A 202 -35.63 -28.77 15.18
N TYR A 203 -35.72 -27.69 15.97
CA TYR A 203 -36.91 -26.81 15.96
C TYR A 203 -37.03 -25.89 14.74
N LEU A 204 -36.20 -26.04 13.71
CA LEU A 204 -36.15 -25.17 12.53
C LEU A 204 -36.55 -25.89 11.25
N ASN A 205 -37.87 -26.04 11.03
CA ASN A 205 -38.44 -26.29 9.71
C ASN A 205 -38.57 -24.98 8.92
N GLU A 206 -38.32 -25.02 7.59
CA GLU A 206 -38.17 -23.86 6.71
C GLU A 206 -39.32 -22.82 6.78
N ASP A 207 -40.56 -23.25 6.94
CA ASP A 207 -41.73 -22.36 6.98
C ASP A 207 -41.92 -21.66 8.33
N ARG A 208 -41.40 -22.19 9.43
CA ARG A 208 -41.39 -21.57 10.75
C ARG A 208 -40.22 -20.60 10.96
N LYS A 209 -39.15 -20.72 10.17
CA LYS A 209 -37.96 -19.83 10.23
C LYS A 209 -38.33 -18.36 10.03
N LYS A 210 -39.25 -18.04 9.09
CA LYS A 210 -39.64 -16.64 8.81
C LYS A 210 -40.43 -16.00 9.98
N GLY A 211 -41.21 -16.78 10.70
CA GLY A 211 -41.96 -16.28 11.86
C GLY A 211 -41.07 -16.07 13.08
N ILE A 212 -40.18 -17.01 13.36
CA ILE A 212 -39.23 -16.93 14.49
C ILE A 212 -38.15 -15.86 14.23
N LEU A 213 -37.70 -15.67 12.99
CA LEU A 213 -36.78 -14.58 12.61
C LEU A 213 -37.44 -13.20 12.79
N ARG A 214 -38.74 -13.06 12.44
CA ARG A 214 -39.50 -11.82 12.67
C ARG A 214 -39.72 -11.55 14.16
N LEU A 215 -40.06 -12.56 14.95
CA LEU A 215 -40.22 -12.45 16.40
C LEU A 215 -38.91 -12.17 17.11
N ASN A 216 -37.79 -12.83 16.69
CA ASN A 216 -36.45 -12.59 17.20
C ASN A 216 -35.98 -11.16 16.85
N ASN A 217 -36.24 -10.68 15.63
CA ASN A 217 -35.93 -9.32 15.23
C ASN A 217 -36.75 -8.27 15.96
N ALA A 218 -38.04 -8.55 16.25
CA ALA A 218 -38.90 -7.68 17.06
C ALA A 218 -38.47 -7.65 18.54
N LEU A 219 -38.09 -8.80 19.12
CA LEU A 219 -37.52 -8.89 20.48
C LEU A 219 -36.15 -8.23 20.58
N LYS A 220 -35.31 -8.35 19.53
CA LYS A 220 -34.04 -7.65 19.43
C LYS A 220 -34.20 -6.12 19.36
N SER A 221 -35.13 -5.65 18.54
CA SER A 221 -35.49 -4.23 18.40
C SER A 221 -36.00 -3.63 19.70
N ALA A 222 -36.65 -4.44 20.55
CA ALA A 222 -37.16 -4.02 21.84
C ALA A 222 -36.12 -4.07 22.98
N LEU A 223 -35.10 -4.92 22.87
CA LEU A 223 -34.07 -5.15 23.91
C LEU A 223 -32.71 -4.53 23.63
N SER A 224 -32.39 -4.20 22.37
CA SER A 224 -31.14 -3.50 22.02
C SER A 224 -31.45 -2.31 21.12
N HIS A 225 -31.09 -1.12 21.57
CA HIS A 225 -31.22 0.13 20.81
C HIS A 225 -30.22 0.28 19.66
N GLN A 226 -29.41 -0.76 19.35
CA GLN A 226 -28.40 -0.71 18.28
C GLN A 226 -28.45 -1.97 17.40
N GLN A 227 -29.01 -1.84 16.20
CA GLN A 227 -28.76 -2.83 15.14
C GLN A 227 -27.31 -2.74 14.71
N ASN A 228 -26.62 -3.89 14.68
CA ASN A 228 -25.30 -4.02 14.10
C ASN A 228 -25.37 -3.69 12.59
N ILE A 229 -24.43 -2.87 12.06
CA ILE A 229 -24.40 -2.43 10.66
C ILE A 229 -24.41 -3.63 9.68
N PHE A 230 -23.73 -4.72 10.01
CA PHE A 230 -23.67 -5.92 9.17
C PHE A 230 -25.02 -6.63 9.10
N GLU A 231 -25.72 -6.71 10.23
CA GLU A 231 -27.07 -7.28 10.25
C GLU A 231 -28.09 -6.39 9.55
N GLY A 232 -27.92 -5.07 9.62
CA GLY A 232 -28.69 -4.11 8.83
C GLY A 232 -28.54 -4.33 7.32
N MET A 233 -27.38 -4.82 6.89
CA MET A 233 -27.09 -5.25 5.51
C MET A 233 -27.47 -6.71 5.22
N ASN A 234 -28.23 -7.43 6.07
CA ASN A 234 -28.55 -8.85 5.93
C ASN A 234 -27.33 -9.81 5.94
N ILE A 235 -26.19 -9.39 6.47
CA ILE A 235 -25.03 -10.24 6.70
C ILE A 235 -25.12 -10.73 8.15
N ARG A 236 -25.17 -12.05 8.35
CA ARG A 236 -25.25 -12.60 9.70
C ARG A 236 -23.94 -12.39 10.45
N TYR A 237 -23.99 -11.71 11.57
CA TYR A 237 -22.84 -11.40 12.40
C TYR A 237 -22.68 -12.40 13.55
N PHE A 238 -21.43 -12.84 13.78
CA PHE A 238 -21.01 -13.72 14.87
C PHE A 238 -19.77 -13.15 15.54
N GLY A 239 -19.82 -12.97 16.84
CA GLY A 239 -18.68 -12.46 17.62
C GLY A 239 -19.04 -11.26 18.49
N PRO A 240 -18.03 -10.54 19.03
CA PRO A 240 -16.61 -10.90 18.90
C PRO A 240 -16.24 -12.17 19.66
N PHE A 241 -15.25 -12.91 19.17
CA PHE A 241 -14.63 -14.04 19.84
C PHE A 241 -13.13 -13.78 20.03
N ASP A 242 -12.52 -14.43 21.01
CA ASP A 242 -11.06 -14.42 21.17
C ASP A 242 -10.39 -15.14 19.98
N GLY A 243 -9.74 -14.35 19.11
CA GLY A 243 -9.03 -14.87 17.96
C GLY A 243 -7.78 -15.70 18.30
N HIS A 244 -7.31 -15.66 19.55
CA HIS A 244 -6.17 -16.43 20.04
C HIS A 244 -6.55 -17.78 20.69
N ASP A 245 -7.86 -18.07 20.88
CA ASP A 245 -8.28 -19.44 21.22
C ASP A 245 -8.49 -20.26 19.94
N VAL A 246 -7.43 -20.89 19.44
CA VAL A 246 -7.47 -21.71 18.22
C VAL A 246 -8.52 -22.82 18.27
N LYS A 247 -8.81 -23.38 19.47
CA LYS A 247 -9.81 -24.44 19.64
C LYS A 247 -11.23 -23.88 19.49
N GLU A 248 -11.50 -22.72 20.07
CA GLU A 248 -12.78 -22.04 19.92
C GLU A 248 -12.99 -21.59 18.48
N VAL A 249 -12.00 -20.93 17.88
CA VAL A 249 -12.03 -20.48 16.48
C VAL A 249 -12.31 -21.66 15.53
N ALA A 250 -11.60 -22.79 15.69
CA ALA A 250 -11.82 -23.98 14.87
C ALA A 250 -13.25 -24.57 15.04
N ARG A 251 -13.80 -24.59 16.26
CA ARG A 251 -15.18 -25.04 16.50
C ARG A 251 -16.21 -24.13 15.84
N VAL A 252 -16.04 -22.81 15.97
CA VAL A 252 -16.91 -21.81 15.36
C VAL A 252 -16.85 -21.91 13.83
N LEU A 253 -15.66 -21.97 13.23
CA LEU A 253 -15.49 -22.11 11.78
C LEU A 253 -16.14 -23.40 11.24
N LYS A 254 -16.03 -24.51 11.97
CA LYS A 254 -16.69 -25.79 11.60
C LYS A 254 -18.21 -25.65 11.51
N GLN A 255 -18.82 -24.85 12.39
CA GLN A 255 -20.26 -24.60 12.39
C GLN A 255 -20.65 -23.64 11.26
N LEU A 256 -19.91 -22.54 11.12
CA LEU A 256 -20.18 -21.51 10.09
C LEU A 256 -20.02 -22.07 8.67
N LYS A 257 -19.09 -23.02 8.46
CA LYS A 257 -18.90 -23.72 7.19
C LYS A 257 -20.17 -24.38 6.67
N GLN A 258 -21.04 -24.86 7.56
CA GLN A 258 -22.29 -25.56 7.19
C GLN A 258 -23.47 -24.59 6.99
N MET A 259 -23.32 -23.33 7.35
CA MET A 259 -24.41 -22.35 7.30
C MET A 259 -24.56 -21.76 5.90
N LYS A 260 -25.79 -21.62 5.43
CA LYS A 260 -26.11 -20.96 4.16
C LYS A 260 -26.27 -19.46 4.33
N GLY A 261 -26.03 -18.71 3.25
CA GLY A 261 -26.09 -17.24 3.20
C GLY A 261 -24.85 -16.54 3.76
N PRO A 262 -24.68 -15.25 3.45
CA PRO A 262 -23.52 -14.48 3.85
C PRO A 262 -23.41 -14.32 5.37
N LYS A 263 -22.18 -14.40 5.87
CA LYS A 263 -21.90 -14.33 7.30
C LYS A 263 -20.55 -13.67 7.56
N LEU A 264 -20.47 -12.95 8.68
CA LEU A 264 -19.27 -12.32 9.17
C LEU A 264 -18.93 -12.88 10.56
N LEU A 265 -17.69 -13.34 10.71
CA LEU A 265 -17.09 -13.75 11.98
C LEU A 265 -16.14 -12.64 12.44
N HIS A 266 -16.45 -12.02 13.56
CA HIS A 266 -15.61 -11.02 14.20
C HIS A 266 -14.72 -11.70 15.23
N LEU A 267 -13.40 -11.55 15.04
CA LEU A 267 -12.36 -12.09 15.92
C LEU A 267 -11.53 -10.94 16.46
N HIS A 268 -11.46 -10.84 17.79
CA HIS A 268 -10.57 -9.90 18.45
C HIS A 268 -9.19 -10.52 18.63
N THR A 269 -8.13 -9.79 18.25
CA THR A 269 -6.75 -10.26 18.32
C THR A 269 -5.82 -9.17 18.86
N THR A 270 -4.59 -9.57 19.17
CA THR A 270 -3.51 -8.65 19.55
C THR A 270 -2.42 -8.71 18.49
N LYS A 271 -2.13 -7.59 17.84
CA LYS A 271 -1.05 -7.47 16.86
C LYS A 271 0.29 -7.74 17.55
N GLY A 272 1.10 -8.68 17.02
CA GLY A 272 2.37 -9.07 17.63
C GLY A 272 2.26 -10.16 18.70
N LYS A 273 1.11 -10.83 18.83
CA LYS A 273 0.82 -11.84 19.87
C LYS A 273 1.91 -12.89 20.04
N GLY A 274 2.31 -13.09 21.30
CA GLY A 274 3.32 -14.06 21.69
C GLY A 274 4.77 -13.58 21.55
N TYR A 275 4.96 -12.27 21.22
CA TYR A 275 6.27 -11.62 21.25
C TYR A 275 6.14 -10.28 21.96
N GLU A 276 6.53 -10.20 23.23
CA GLU A 276 6.28 -9.07 24.12
C GLU A 276 6.71 -7.69 23.54
N PRO A 277 7.90 -7.55 22.90
CA PRO A 277 8.27 -6.27 22.28
C PRO A 277 7.28 -5.81 21.19
N ALA A 278 6.73 -6.75 20.41
CA ALA A 278 5.78 -6.44 19.34
C ALA A 278 4.38 -6.10 19.90
N GLU A 279 3.94 -6.77 20.97
CA GLU A 279 2.68 -6.44 21.63
C GLU A 279 2.71 -5.02 22.23
N LYS A 280 3.87 -4.60 22.79
CA LYS A 280 4.04 -3.26 23.37
C LYS A 280 4.16 -2.12 22.36
N SER A 281 4.67 -2.40 21.15
CA SER A 281 5.00 -1.37 20.14
C SER A 281 4.67 -1.83 18.72
N ALA A 282 3.41 -2.19 18.48
CA ALA A 282 2.95 -2.80 17.23
C ALA A 282 3.30 -2.04 15.94
N THR A 283 3.36 -0.70 15.98
CA THR A 283 3.78 0.14 14.86
C THR A 283 5.25 -0.09 14.49
N ILE A 284 6.14 -0.08 15.47
CA ILE A 284 7.58 -0.32 15.25
C ILE A 284 7.82 -1.74 14.74
N TRP A 285 7.09 -2.70 15.32
CA TRP A 285 7.20 -4.12 15.00
C TRP A 285 6.35 -4.55 13.79
N HIS A 286 5.71 -3.62 13.11
CA HIS A 286 5.07 -3.92 11.82
C HIS A 286 6.10 -4.42 10.79
N ALA A 287 7.25 -3.73 10.69
CA ALA A 287 8.40 -4.13 9.89
C ALA A 287 9.71 -3.73 10.62
N PRO A 288 10.15 -4.52 11.62
CA PRO A 288 11.16 -4.08 12.60
C PRO A 288 12.59 -3.97 12.04
N GLY A 289 12.87 -4.49 10.86
CA GLY A 289 14.25 -4.72 10.41
C GLY A 289 14.82 -5.99 11.04
N LYS A 290 16.15 -6.13 11.07
CA LYS A 290 16.83 -7.23 11.77
C LYS A 290 16.81 -6.98 13.27
N PHE A 291 16.64 -8.06 14.04
CA PHE A 291 16.63 -7.99 15.50
C PHE A 291 17.12 -9.32 16.11
N ASP A 292 17.51 -9.27 17.37
CA ASP A 292 17.80 -10.46 18.16
C ASP A 292 16.47 -11.06 18.66
N PRO A 293 16.14 -12.33 18.32
CA PRO A 293 14.85 -12.92 18.66
C PRO A 293 14.66 -13.16 20.17
N GLU A 294 15.75 -13.32 20.95
CA GLU A 294 15.66 -13.57 22.39
C GLU A 294 15.48 -12.26 23.18
N THR A 295 16.24 -11.22 22.82
CA THR A 295 16.25 -9.94 23.56
C THR A 295 15.27 -8.92 23.02
N GLY A 296 14.89 -9.02 21.74
CA GLY A 296 14.12 -8.00 21.02
C GLY A 296 14.95 -6.77 20.67
N GLU A 297 16.28 -6.81 20.81
CA GLU A 297 17.14 -5.70 20.41
C GLU A 297 17.20 -5.59 18.89
N ARG A 298 16.81 -4.42 18.36
CA ARG A 298 16.84 -4.17 16.92
C ARG A 298 18.24 -3.77 16.48
N LEU A 299 18.75 -4.44 15.44
CA LEU A 299 20.05 -4.14 14.85
C LEU A 299 19.97 -2.89 13.97
N ILE A 300 19.91 -1.72 14.61
CA ILE A 300 19.83 -0.42 13.94
C ILE A 300 21.24 0.02 13.56
N LYS A 301 21.46 0.25 12.25
CA LYS A 301 22.72 0.82 11.78
C LYS A 301 22.78 2.30 12.17
N ASP A 302 23.95 2.78 12.59
CA ASP A 302 24.18 4.22 12.74
C ASP A 302 24.11 4.89 11.37
N THR A 303 23.17 5.84 11.25
CA THR A 303 22.92 6.61 10.04
C THR A 303 23.23 8.09 10.20
N SER A 304 23.90 8.49 11.29
CA SER A 304 24.15 9.91 11.63
C SER A 304 24.91 10.68 10.56
N ASN A 305 25.77 9.99 9.80
CA ASN A 305 26.58 10.55 8.71
C ASN A 305 26.06 10.18 7.30
N GLN A 306 24.83 9.68 7.21
CA GLN A 306 24.22 9.35 5.91
C GLN A 306 23.22 10.45 5.50
N PRO A 307 22.99 10.63 4.18
CA PRO A 307 21.89 11.44 3.70
C PRO A 307 20.57 10.99 4.30
N PRO A 308 19.64 11.92 4.60
CA PRO A 308 18.32 11.57 5.13
C PRO A 308 17.50 10.77 4.13
N LYS A 309 16.45 10.11 4.64
CA LYS A 309 15.43 9.55 3.75
C LYS A 309 14.59 10.68 3.16
N PHE A 310 14.15 10.54 1.92
CA PHE A 310 13.29 11.53 1.27
C PHE A 310 12.01 11.81 2.07
N GLN A 311 11.40 10.79 2.67
CA GLN A 311 10.23 10.96 3.54
C GLN A 311 10.50 11.87 4.75
N ASP A 312 11.71 11.82 5.33
CA ASP A 312 12.08 12.65 6.49
C ASP A 312 12.31 14.10 6.06
N VAL A 313 12.93 14.29 4.88
CA VAL A 313 13.04 15.63 4.24
C VAL A 313 11.65 16.21 3.98
N PHE A 314 10.71 15.41 3.46
CA PHE A 314 9.32 15.84 3.30
C PHE A 314 8.69 16.26 4.63
N GLY A 315 8.76 15.42 5.66
CA GLY A 315 8.10 15.67 6.95
C GLY A 315 8.62 16.92 7.66
N GLU A 316 9.95 17.11 7.70
CA GLU A 316 10.58 18.30 8.30
C GLU A 316 10.28 19.56 7.48
N THR A 317 10.35 19.47 6.13
CA THR A 317 10.05 20.60 5.26
C THR A 317 8.58 21.01 5.36
N LEU A 318 7.66 20.06 5.45
CA LEU A 318 6.24 20.35 5.62
C LEU A 318 5.99 21.10 6.93
N LEU A 319 6.59 20.68 8.04
CA LEU A 319 6.50 21.39 9.31
C LEU A 319 7.05 22.82 9.20
N GLU A 320 8.23 22.99 8.59
CA GLU A 320 8.84 24.32 8.41
C GLU A 320 7.95 25.25 7.56
N LEU A 321 7.37 24.75 6.48
CA LEU A 321 6.42 25.50 5.65
C LEU A 321 5.15 25.84 6.41
N ALA A 322 4.58 24.90 7.17
CA ALA A 322 3.37 25.12 7.95
C ALA A 322 3.56 26.11 9.10
N GLN A 323 4.77 26.22 9.65
CA GLN A 323 5.11 27.25 10.65
C GLN A 323 5.09 28.66 10.05
N LYS A 324 5.47 28.79 8.77
CA LYS A 324 5.53 30.09 8.06
C LYS A 324 4.20 30.44 7.37
N ASN A 325 3.40 29.46 6.98
CA ASN A 325 2.14 29.63 6.27
C ASN A 325 1.00 28.90 6.99
N GLN A 326 0.09 29.66 7.59
CA GLN A 326 -1.05 29.12 8.35
C GLN A 326 -2.08 28.37 7.48
N LYS A 327 -2.06 28.55 6.17
CA LYS A 327 -2.98 27.88 5.25
C LYS A 327 -2.58 26.42 4.96
N ILE A 328 -1.32 26.05 5.23
CA ILE A 328 -0.82 24.70 4.97
C ILE A 328 -1.40 23.70 5.96
N VAL A 329 -1.95 22.60 5.44
CA VAL A 329 -2.42 21.43 6.21
C VAL A 329 -1.83 20.16 5.60
N GLY A 330 -1.64 19.13 6.44
CA GLY A 330 -1.15 17.83 6.03
C GLY A 330 -2.29 16.79 6.00
N VAL A 331 -2.35 15.97 4.96
CA VAL A 331 -3.30 14.86 4.82
C VAL A 331 -2.56 13.59 4.43
N THR A 332 -2.88 12.46 5.06
CA THR A 332 -2.35 11.16 4.66
C THR A 332 -3.35 10.04 4.90
N PRO A 333 -3.49 9.08 3.98
CA PRO A 333 -4.32 7.89 4.19
C PRO A 333 -3.51 6.78 4.92
N ALA A 334 -3.67 6.69 6.24
CA ALA A 334 -3.13 5.65 7.13
C ALA A 334 -1.60 5.51 7.17
N MET A 335 -0.84 6.52 6.77
CA MET A 335 0.63 6.44 6.64
C MET A 335 1.40 7.56 7.38
N PRO A 336 0.95 8.07 8.56
CA PRO A 336 1.59 9.21 9.19
C PRO A 336 3.06 8.96 9.56
N THR A 337 3.42 7.78 10.03
CA THR A 337 4.82 7.41 10.32
C THR A 337 5.59 7.04 9.06
N GLY A 338 4.94 6.35 8.13
CA GLY A 338 5.55 5.87 6.89
C GLY A 338 5.99 7.01 5.95
N CYS A 339 5.29 8.13 5.94
CA CYS A 339 5.64 9.32 5.15
C CYS A 339 6.22 10.46 6.01
N SER A 340 6.55 10.22 7.28
CA SER A 340 7.06 11.19 8.25
C SER A 340 6.15 12.42 8.52
N MET A 341 4.87 12.35 8.12
CA MET A 341 3.87 13.38 8.47
C MET A 341 3.62 13.44 9.98
N SER A 342 3.95 12.37 10.71
CA SER A 342 3.92 12.34 12.18
C SER A 342 4.74 13.47 12.84
N ILE A 343 5.74 14.05 12.14
CA ILE A 343 6.51 15.21 12.59
C ILE A 343 5.59 16.42 12.74
N MET A 344 4.84 16.75 11.68
CA MET A 344 3.86 17.84 11.73
C MET A 344 2.67 17.50 12.62
N MET A 345 2.21 16.26 12.66
CA MET A 345 1.09 15.81 13.49
C MET A 345 1.35 16.02 14.99
N LYS A 346 2.58 15.79 15.45
CA LYS A 346 2.98 16.04 16.84
C LYS A 346 3.01 17.54 17.16
N ALA A 347 3.50 18.36 16.24
CA ALA A 347 3.64 19.80 16.44
C ALA A 347 2.33 20.57 16.21
N MET A 348 1.51 20.12 15.27
CA MET A 348 0.29 20.79 14.81
C MET A 348 -0.86 19.80 14.59
N PRO A 349 -1.37 19.12 15.64
CA PRO A 349 -2.37 18.07 15.51
C PRO A 349 -3.68 18.53 14.84
N ASN A 350 -4.07 19.79 15.02
CA ASN A 350 -5.29 20.35 14.41
C ASN A 350 -5.15 20.71 12.93
N ARG A 351 -3.96 20.57 12.36
CA ARG A 351 -3.65 20.88 10.96
C ARG A 351 -3.11 19.67 10.19
N THR A 352 -3.22 18.49 10.79
CA THR A 352 -2.73 17.25 10.18
C THR A 352 -3.79 16.17 10.33
N PHE A 353 -4.15 15.53 9.23
CA PHE A 353 -5.28 14.61 9.14
C PHE A 353 -4.81 13.25 8.64
N ASP A 354 -4.94 12.23 9.46
CA ASP A 354 -4.96 10.84 9.03
C ASP A 354 -6.40 10.45 8.74
N VAL A 355 -6.69 10.04 7.52
CA VAL A 355 -8.05 9.71 7.07
C VAL A 355 -8.32 8.20 7.00
N GLY A 356 -7.39 7.37 7.50
CA GLY A 356 -7.46 5.92 7.38
C GLY A 356 -7.12 5.45 5.97
N ILE A 357 -7.35 4.17 5.67
CA ILE A 357 -7.06 3.60 4.33
C ILE A 357 -8.15 4.07 3.34
N ALA A 358 -8.02 5.30 2.86
CA ALA A 358 -9.04 5.99 2.08
C ALA A 358 -8.42 7.02 1.11
N GLU A 359 -7.66 6.56 0.13
CA GLU A 359 -6.87 7.41 -0.78
C GLU A 359 -7.76 8.37 -1.61
N GLY A 360 -8.88 7.87 -2.15
CA GLY A 360 -9.84 8.72 -2.88
C GLY A 360 -10.42 9.80 -1.98
N HIS A 361 -10.82 9.45 -0.73
CA HIS A 361 -11.28 10.44 0.25
C HIS A 361 -10.20 11.46 0.59
N ALA A 362 -8.93 11.04 0.74
CA ALA A 362 -7.83 11.95 1.03
C ALA A 362 -7.69 13.06 -0.02
N VAL A 363 -7.81 12.71 -1.30
CA VAL A 363 -7.73 13.68 -2.41
C VAL A 363 -8.96 14.57 -2.45
N THR A 364 -10.17 14.02 -2.42
CA THR A 364 -11.43 14.79 -2.43
C THR A 364 -11.53 15.72 -1.22
N PHE A 365 -11.16 15.24 -0.02
CA PHE A 365 -11.11 16.03 1.21
C PHE A 365 -10.12 17.19 1.10
N SER A 366 -8.94 16.93 0.53
CA SER A 366 -7.94 17.97 0.21
C SER A 366 -8.50 19.00 -0.77
N GLY A 367 -9.20 18.54 -1.82
CA GLY A 367 -9.88 19.41 -2.78
C GLY A 367 -10.89 20.33 -2.10
N GLY A 368 -11.72 19.80 -1.18
CA GLY A 368 -12.67 20.58 -0.39
C GLY A 368 -11.98 21.66 0.46
N MET A 369 -10.91 21.31 1.16
CA MET A 369 -10.12 22.28 1.95
C MET A 369 -9.46 23.36 1.08
N ALA A 370 -8.94 22.98 -0.09
CA ALA A 370 -8.34 23.90 -1.04
C ALA A 370 -9.36 24.88 -1.61
N LYS A 371 -10.59 24.41 -1.87
CA LYS A 371 -11.69 25.25 -2.33
C LYS A 371 -12.02 26.38 -1.35
N ASP A 372 -11.86 26.13 -0.05
CA ASP A 372 -12.11 27.11 1.02
C ASP A 372 -10.83 27.83 1.48
N GLY A 373 -9.76 27.78 0.69
CA GLY A 373 -8.59 28.64 0.82
C GLY A 373 -7.42 28.07 1.64
N LEU A 374 -7.43 26.79 2.00
CA LEU A 374 -6.26 26.09 2.55
C LEU A 374 -5.34 25.58 1.42
N ILE A 375 -4.15 25.14 1.80
CA ILE A 375 -3.15 24.54 0.90
C ILE A 375 -2.81 23.15 1.46
N PRO A 376 -3.56 22.11 1.06
CA PRO A 376 -3.30 20.78 1.53
C PRO A 376 -2.08 20.15 0.85
N PHE A 377 -1.18 19.59 1.68
CA PHE A 377 -0.15 18.65 1.26
C PHE A 377 -0.68 17.23 1.54
N CYS A 378 -1.12 16.55 0.49
CA CYS A 378 -1.68 15.21 0.55
C CYS A 378 -0.59 14.19 0.19
N ASN A 379 -0.07 13.47 1.19
CA ASN A 379 0.98 12.48 0.98
C ASN A 379 0.39 11.07 0.86
N ILE A 380 0.61 10.46 -0.30
CA ILE A 380 0.13 9.11 -0.62
C ILE A 380 1.29 8.34 -1.26
N TYR A 381 1.44 7.03 -0.97
CA TYR A 381 2.39 6.21 -1.73
C TYR A 381 1.98 6.14 -3.20
N SER A 382 2.94 6.26 -4.11
CA SER A 382 2.69 6.33 -5.56
C SER A 382 1.82 5.16 -6.05
N SER A 383 2.10 3.93 -5.63
CA SER A 383 1.28 2.76 -5.99
C SER A 383 -0.14 2.79 -5.40
N PHE A 384 -0.35 3.40 -4.24
CA PHE A 384 -1.67 3.52 -3.60
C PHE A 384 -2.49 4.67 -4.17
N ALA A 385 -1.83 5.71 -4.68
CA ALA A 385 -2.48 6.84 -5.35
C ALA A 385 -3.26 6.42 -6.62
N GLN A 386 -3.00 5.22 -7.16
CA GLN A 386 -3.79 4.63 -8.25
C GLN A 386 -5.29 4.54 -7.90
N ARG A 387 -5.65 4.38 -6.62
CA ARG A 387 -7.05 4.37 -6.15
C ARG A 387 -7.71 5.74 -6.16
N ALA A 388 -6.93 6.80 -6.22
CA ALA A 388 -7.41 8.17 -6.22
C ALA A 388 -7.33 8.81 -7.63
N TYR A 389 -7.10 8.04 -8.68
CA TYR A 389 -6.90 8.55 -10.04
C TYR A 389 -8.10 9.40 -10.51
N ASP A 390 -9.32 8.91 -10.33
CA ASP A 390 -10.55 9.66 -10.64
C ASP A 390 -10.63 10.96 -9.80
N ASN A 391 -10.35 10.87 -8.50
CA ASN A 391 -10.41 12.02 -7.60
C ASN A 391 -9.36 13.08 -7.94
N ILE A 392 -8.17 12.67 -8.41
CA ILE A 392 -7.15 13.61 -8.92
C ILE A 392 -7.66 14.35 -10.15
N ILE A 393 -8.33 13.66 -11.07
CA ILE A 393 -8.90 14.27 -12.27
C ILE A 393 -10.07 15.18 -11.93
N HIS A 394 -11.11 14.62 -11.29
CA HIS A 394 -12.42 15.25 -11.11
C HIS A 394 -12.45 16.26 -9.97
N ASP A 395 -11.89 15.88 -8.79
CA ASP A 395 -12.07 16.67 -7.56
C ASP A 395 -10.94 17.68 -7.32
N MET A 396 -9.86 17.59 -8.11
CA MET A 396 -8.68 18.45 -7.96
C MET A 396 -8.31 19.17 -9.26
N ALA A 397 -7.88 18.44 -10.31
CA ALA A 397 -7.31 19.02 -11.51
C ALA A 397 -8.35 19.75 -12.39
N LEU A 398 -9.57 19.22 -12.51
CA LEU A 398 -10.66 19.85 -13.28
C LEU A 398 -10.95 21.27 -12.81
N LEU A 399 -10.87 21.50 -11.50
CA LEU A 399 -11.09 22.80 -10.86
C LEU A 399 -9.78 23.58 -10.64
N ASN A 400 -8.62 23.02 -11.03
CA ASN A 400 -7.29 23.58 -10.81
C ASN A 400 -7.06 24.05 -9.36
N LEU A 401 -7.46 23.21 -8.39
CA LEU A 401 -7.37 23.53 -6.97
C LEU A 401 -5.91 23.47 -6.49
N PRO A 402 -5.48 24.36 -5.56
CA PRO A 402 -4.13 24.39 -5.01
C PRO A 402 -3.89 23.25 -4.00
N VAL A 403 -4.00 22.01 -4.46
CA VAL A 403 -3.64 20.80 -3.70
C VAL A 403 -2.26 20.34 -4.15
N VAL A 404 -1.38 20.06 -3.19
CA VAL A 404 -0.05 19.49 -3.44
C VAL A 404 -0.10 18.00 -3.10
N ILE A 405 -0.12 17.14 -4.11
CA ILE A 405 0.00 15.69 -3.92
C ILE A 405 1.48 15.33 -3.87
N CYS A 406 1.90 14.72 -2.78
CA CYS A 406 3.24 14.19 -2.60
C CYS A 406 3.20 12.66 -2.76
N LEU A 407 3.70 12.17 -3.91
CA LEU A 407 3.78 10.75 -4.22
C LEU A 407 5.07 10.17 -3.64
N ASP A 408 4.97 9.61 -2.45
CA ASP A 408 6.07 8.91 -1.81
C ASP A 408 6.23 7.50 -2.41
N ARG A 409 7.41 6.91 -2.37
CA ARG A 409 7.73 5.60 -2.98
C ARG A 409 7.53 5.56 -4.49
N ALA A 410 7.83 6.65 -5.19
CA ALA A 410 7.89 6.65 -6.65
C ALA A 410 9.06 5.81 -7.17
N GLY A 411 8.92 5.21 -8.34
CA GLY A 411 9.90 4.30 -8.92
C GLY A 411 9.93 2.91 -8.28
N LEU A 412 11.05 2.22 -8.39
CA LEU A 412 11.26 0.90 -7.79
C LEU A 412 11.44 1.01 -6.28
N VAL A 413 10.68 0.23 -5.51
CA VAL A 413 10.71 0.28 -4.04
C VAL A 413 11.41 -0.91 -3.38
N GLY A 414 11.72 -1.95 -4.15
CA GLY A 414 12.52 -3.08 -3.68
C GLY A 414 11.70 -4.29 -3.25
N GLU A 415 11.86 -4.72 -2.01
CA GLU A 415 11.47 -6.04 -1.52
C GLU A 415 9.95 -6.27 -1.46
N ASP A 416 9.12 -5.24 -1.53
CA ASP A 416 7.65 -5.35 -1.57
C ASP A 416 7.10 -5.63 -2.97
N GLY A 417 7.94 -5.53 -3.99
CA GLY A 417 7.70 -6.00 -5.34
C GLY A 417 6.61 -5.25 -6.12
N PRO A 418 6.02 -5.91 -7.13
CA PRO A 418 5.18 -5.29 -8.15
C PRO A 418 3.94 -4.56 -7.62
N THR A 419 3.46 -4.92 -6.44
CA THR A 419 2.30 -4.27 -5.82
C THR A 419 2.63 -2.92 -5.18
N HIS A 420 3.92 -2.64 -4.96
CA HIS A 420 4.38 -1.43 -4.29
C HIS A 420 5.26 -0.52 -5.17
N HIS A 421 5.75 -1.00 -6.32
CA HIS A 421 6.50 -0.15 -7.25
C HIS A 421 5.65 1.01 -7.76
N GLY A 422 6.11 2.23 -7.53
CA GLY A 422 5.46 3.47 -7.96
C GLY A 422 5.91 3.89 -9.36
N VAL A 423 5.79 3.00 -10.34
CA VAL A 423 6.36 3.18 -11.69
C VAL A 423 5.37 3.71 -12.72
N PHE A 424 4.07 3.69 -12.43
CA PHE A 424 3.03 4.08 -13.38
C PHE A 424 2.60 5.55 -13.26
N ASP A 425 2.97 6.23 -12.18
CA ASP A 425 2.49 7.56 -11.81
C ASP A 425 2.71 8.62 -12.91
N MET A 426 3.93 8.70 -13.46
CA MET A 426 4.25 9.66 -14.52
C MET A 426 3.37 9.45 -15.76
N ALA A 427 3.30 8.23 -16.27
CA ALA A 427 2.53 7.90 -17.45
C ALA A 427 1.02 8.09 -17.26
N ALA A 428 0.50 7.73 -16.07
CA ALA A 428 -0.91 7.86 -15.76
C ALA A 428 -1.34 9.32 -15.56
N LEU A 429 -0.51 10.14 -14.93
CA LEU A 429 -0.88 11.52 -14.58
C LEU A 429 -0.56 12.54 -15.68
N ARG A 430 0.42 12.27 -16.54
CA ARG A 430 0.83 13.20 -17.60
C ARG A 430 -0.31 13.71 -18.50
N PRO A 431 -1.29 12.91 -18.93
CA PRO A 431 -2.37 13.39 -19.80
C PRO A 431 -3.39 14.31 -19.12
N ILE A 432 -3.39 14.40 -17.78
CA ILE A 432 -4.40 15.16 -17.03
C ILE A 432 -4.14 16.67 -17.21
N PRO A 433 -5.11 17.47 -17.73
CA PRO A 433 -4.97 18.92 -17.85
C PRO A 433 -4.79 19.61 -16.48
N HIS A 434 -4.20 20.80 -16.46
CA HIS A 434 -3.99 21.65 -15.28
C HIS A 434 -3.16 21.02 -14.15
N LEU A 435 -2.49 19.89 -14.41
CA LEU A 435 -1.68 19.22 -13.42
C LEU A 435 -0.19 19.49 -13.65
N THR A 436 0.47 20.11 -12.69
CA THR A 436 1.93 20.23 -12.67
C THR A 436 2.52 18.95 -12.05
N ILE A 437 3.54 18.37 -12.70
CA ILE A 437 4.19 17.13 -12.23
C ILE A 437 5.70 17.35 -12.17
N ALA A 438 6.28 17.22 -10.97
CA ALA A 438 7.71 17.41 -10.72
C ALA A 438 8.34 16.21 -10.00
N SER A 439 9.63 15.99 -10.23
CA SER A 439 10.42 14.98 -9.52
C SER A 439 11.79 15.56 -9.13
N PRO A 440 12.08 15.71 -7.83
CA PRO A 440 13.35 16.25 -7.35
C PRO A 440 14.49 15.27 -7.60
N MET A 441 15.65 15.76 -8.01
CA MET A 441 16.86 14.96 -8.15
C MET A 441 17.53 14.66 -6.80
N ASN A 442 17.34 15.53 -5.81
CA ASN A 442 17.92 15.43 -4.46
C ASN A 442 17.04 16.14 -3.41
N GLU A 443 17.55 16.19 -2.19
CA GLU A 443 16.86 16.76 -1.02
C GLU A 443 16.62 18.26 -1.15
N HIS A 444 17.59 19.04 -1.66
CA HIS A 444 17.43 20.48 -1.89
C HIS A 444 16.28 20.75 -2.89
N GLU A 445 16.25 19.97 -3.97
CA GLU A 445 15.20 20.07 -4.98
C GLU A 445 13.82 19.73 -4.40
N LEU A 446 13.72 18.70 -3.52
CA LEU A 446 12.46 18.38 -2.85
C LEU A 446 11.98 19.56 -1.99
N ARG A 447 12.85 20.14 -1.18
CA ARG A 447 12.50 21.31 -0.36
C ARG A 447 12.03 22.50 -1.21
N ASN A 448 12.76 22.78 -2.28
CA ASN A 448 12.47 23.91 -3.16
C ASN A 448 11.17 23.68 -3.95
N LEU A 449 10.90 22.46 -4.42
CA LEU A 449 9.63 22.11 -5.07
C LEU A 449 8.44 22.22 -4.11
N MET A 450 8.58 21.74 -2.87
CA MET A 450 7.54 21.89 -1.85
C MET A 450 7.29 23.37 -1.51
N TYR A 451 8.33 24.17 -1.42
CA TYR A 451 8.21 25.61 -1.22
C TYR A 451 7.50 26.28 -2.40
N SER A 452 7.89 25.94 -3.62
CA SER A 452 7.31 26.52 -4.84
C SER A 452 5.83 26.15 -5.02
N ALA A 453 5.48 24.90 -4.73
CA ALA A 453 4.12 24.37 -4.90
C ALA A 453 3.07 25.08 -4.01
N GLN A 454 3.46 25.68 -2.88
CA GLN A 454 2.55 26.41 -1.99
C GLN A 454 2.43 27.91 -2.31
N LEU A 455 3.18 28.42 -3.29
CA LEU A 455 3.11 29.81 -3.71
C LEU A 455 1.79 30.10 -4.45
N PRO A 456 1.36 31.38 -4.50
CA PRO A 456 0.12 31.74 -5.20
C PRO A 456 0.10 31.33 -6.68
N ASN A 457 -1.07 30.93 -7.16
CA ASN A 457 -1.34 30.59 -8.58
C ASN A 457 -0.63 29.35 -9.15
N GLN A 458 -0.12 28.46 -8.29
CA GLN A 458 0.50 27.20 -8.75
C GLN A 458 -0.54 26.16 -9.22
N GLY A 459 -1.79 26.24 -8.77
CA GLY A 459 -2.83 25.26 -9.10
C GLY A 459 -2.56 23.87 -8.54
N SER A 460 -3.01 22.87 -9.27
CA SER A 460 -2.86 21.46 -8.88
C SER A 460 -1.44 20.97 -9.14
N TYR A 461 -0.79 20.43 -8.09
CA TYR A 461 0.65 20.12 -8.11
C TYR A 461 0.94 18.70 -7.61
N VAL A 462 1.82 17.99 -8.30
CA VAL A 462 2.31 16.64 -7.92
C VAL A 462 3.82 16.68 -7.79
N ILE A 463 4.33 16.24 -6.64
CA ILE A 463 5.76 16.05 -6.40
C ILE A 463 5.99 14.56 -6.11
N ARG A 464 6.75 13.87 -6.95
CA ARG A 464 7.06 12.45 -6.79
C ARG A 464 8.51 12.25 -6.32
N TYR A 465 8.74 11.40 -5.33
CA TYR A 465 10.08 11.09 -4.82
C TYR A 465 10.17 9.63 -4.33
N PRO A 466 11.39 9.03 -4.33
CA PRO A 466 11.56 7.61 -4.07
C PRO A 466 11.53 7.26 -2.58
N ARG A 467 11.45 5.96 -2.31
CA ARG A 467 11.81 5.35 -1.04
C ARG A 467 13.33 5.38 -0.85
N GLY A 468 13.81 5.63 0.36
CA GLY A 468 15.21 5.51 0.74
C GLY A 468 15.91 6.84 0.91
N ASN A 469 17.24 6.74 1.04
CA ASN A 469 18.09 7.90 1.33
C ASN A 469 18.32 8.74 0.07
N GLY A 470 18.51 10.04 0.26
CA GLY A 470 18.98 10.93 -0.77
C GLY A 470 20.49 10.85 -0.98
N VAL A 471 21.10 11.97 -1.38
CA VAL A 471 22.54 12.05 -1.69
C VAL A 471 23.27 13.16 -0.92
N LEU A 472 22.55 14.05 -0.24
CA LEU A 472 23.09 15.21 0.45
C LEU A 472 22.94 15.07 1.97
N VAL A 473 24.06 15.09 2.68
CA VAL A 473 24.05 15.12 4.16
C VAL A 473 23.61 16.49 4.67
N ASP A 474 24.15 17.57 4.06
CA ASP A 474 23.77 18.95 4.36
C ASP A 474 22.66 19.41 3.39
N TRP A 475 21.43 19.10 3.75
CA TRP A 475 20.25 19.33 2.90
C TRP A 475 19.36 20.49 3.36
N ARG A 476 19.62 21.09 4.52
CA ARG A 476 18.77 22.13 5.12
C ARG A 476 19.15 23.56 4.68
N ASN A 477 19.44 23.73 3.41
CA ASN A 477 19.65 25.06 2.84
C ASN A 477 18.36 25.91 2.83
N PRO A 478 18.47 27.25 2.76
CA PRO A 478 17.33 28.13 2.52
C PRO A 478 16.51 27.65 1.32
N MET A 479 15.18 27.69 1.45
CA MET A 479 14.28 27.32 0.37
C MET A 479 14.22 28.43 -0.68
N GLU A 480 14.35 28.05 -1.94
CA GLU A 480 14.28 28.94 -3.11
C GLU A 480 13.14 28.51 -4.03
N GLU A 481 12.54 29.50 -4.69
CA GLU A 481 11.50 29.23 -5.69
C GLU A 481 12.11 28.59 -6.95
N ILE A 482 11.52 27.49 -7.38
CA ILE A 482 11.73 26.90 -8.70
C ILE A 482 10.56 27.30 -9.56
N LYS A 483 10.81 28.09 -10.61
CA LYS A 483 9.77 28.44 -11.58
C LYS A 483 9.21 27.18 -12.22
N THR A 484 7.90 27.03 -12.17
CA THR A 484 7.22 25.86 -12.75
C THR A 484 7.56 25.68 -14.24
N GLY A 485 7.90 24.47 -14.63
CA GLY A 485 8.30 24.12 -16.00
C GLY A 485 9.75 24.45 -16.34
N THR A 486 10.61 24.79 -15.36
CA THR A 486 12.02 25.05 -15.62
C THR A 486 12.91 23.90 -15.14
N GLY A 487 13.62 23.29 -16.08
CA GLY A 487 14.72 22.37 -15.82
C GLY A 487 16.03 23.08 -15.50
N ARG A 488 17.12 22.35 -15.52
CA ARG A 488 18.47 22.92 -15.39
C ARG A 488 19.48 22.12 -16.18
N LYS A 489 20.42 22.84 -16.79
CA LYS A 489 21.61 22.22 -17.36
C LYS A 489 22.62 21.94 -16.24
N LEU A 490 22.95 20.68 -16.06
CA LEU A 490 23.94 20.22 -15.06
C LEU A 490 25.36 20.22 -15.63
N LYS A 491 25.48 19.97 -16.94
CA LYS A 491 26.76 19.86 -17.61
C LYS A 491 26.61 20.19 -19.12
N ASP A 492 27.56 20.91 -19.66
CA ASP A 492 27.68 21.13 -21.10
C ASP A 492 28.28 19.92 -21.83
N GLY A 493 27.93 19.75 -23.10
CA GLY A 493 28.45 18.72 -23.97
C GLY A 493 28.17 18.99 -25.45
N LYS A 494 28.70 18.13 -26.34
CA LYS A 494 28.62 18.33 -27.80
C LYS A 494 28.12 17.11 -28.57
N ASP A 495 28.34 15.89 -28.05
CA ASP A 495 28.11 14.65 -28.82
C ASP A 495 26.74 14.02 -28.52
N VAL A 496 26.34 13.99 -27.25
CA VAL A 496 25.09 13.38 -26.77
C VAL A 496 24.48 14.26 -25.70
N ALA A 497 23.14 14.44 -25.72
CA ALA A 497 22.39 15.03 -24.64
C ALA A 497 21.72 13.94 -23.79
N VAL A 498 21.94 13.95 -22.49
CA VAL A 498 21.27 13.09 -21.51
C VAL A 498 20.26 13.92 -20.74
N LEU A 499 18.98 13.56 -20.84
CA LEU A 499 17.87 14.20 -20.16
C LEU A 499 17.37 13.25 -19.06
N THR A 500 17.39 13.70 -17.82
CA THR A 500 16.99 12.90 -16.66
C THR A 500 15.85 13.55 -15.90
N ILE A 501 15.05 12.77 -15.18
CA ILE A 501 14.04 13.27 -14.25
C ILE A 501 14.11 12.48 -12.94
N GLY A 502 14.22 13.22 -11.83
CA GLY A 502 14.29 12.63 -10.49
C GLY A 502 15.67 12.05 -10.11
N PRO A 503 15.75 11.29 -9.01
CA PRO A 503 17.02 10.87 -8.40
C PRO A 503 17.92 10.00 -9.27
N ILE A 504 17.39 9.32 -10.28
CA ILE A 504 18.17 8.54 -11.24
C ILE A 504 19.19 9.40 -12.01
N GLY A 505 18.97 10.72 -12.06
CA GLY A 505 19.92 11.68 -12.60
C GLY A 505 21.28 11.67 -11.89
N ASN A 506 21.35 11.28 -10.60
CA ASN A 506 22.62 11.14 -9.89
C ASN A 506 23.45 9.96 -10.40
N ASP A 507 22.81 8.86 -10.77
CA ASP A 507 23.50 7.69 -11.35
C ASP A 507 23.90 7.97 -12.81
N ALA A 508 23.05 8.71 -13.54
CA ALA A 508 23.40 9.21 -14.87
C ALA A 508 24.64 10.13 -14.86
N ALA A 509 24.76 11.01 -13.87
CA ALA A 509 25.93 11.88 -13.73
C ALA A 509 27.25 11.08 -13.54
N LYS A 510 27.20 9.99 -12.74
CA LYS A 510 28.34 9.08 -12.56
C LYS A 510 28.67 8.34 -13.86
N ALA A 511 27.65 7.83 -14.55
CA ALA A 511 27.80 7.13 -15.82
C ALA A 511 28.41 8.04 -16.89
N ILE A 512 27.98 9.30 -16.99
CA ILE A 512 28.52 10.31 -17.90
C ILE A 512 30.01 10.53 -17.64
N ALA A 513 30.41 10.74 -16.40
CA ALA A 513 31.82 10.97 -16.06
C ALA A 513 32.72 9.79 -16.45
N GLU A 514 32.22 8.55 -16.28
CA GLU A 514 32.95 7.35 -16.70
C GLU A 514 33.02 7.25 -18.24
N VAL A 515 31.93 7.48 -18.97
CA VAL A 515 31.89 7.45 -20.45
C VAL A 515 32.88 8.46 -21.02
N GLU A 516 32.92 9.69 -20.53
CA GLU A 516 33.83 10.71 -20.99
C GLU A 516 35.30 10.33 -20.78
N THR A 517 35.60 9.72 -19.62
CA THR A 517 36.94 9.23 -19.32
C THR A 517 37.35 8.08 -20.22
N GLU A 518 36.45 7.16 -20.53
CA GLU A 518 36.72 5.96 -21.31
C GLU A 518 36.77 6.23 -22.83
N THR A 519 35.97 7.18 -23.33
CA THR A 519 35.74 7.36 -24.77
C THR A 519 36.21 8.70 -25.33
N GLY A 520 36.40 9.69 -24.46
CA GLY A 520 36.65 11.07 -24.87
C GLY A 520 35.43 11.80 -25.42
N MET A 521 34.23 11.19 -25.36
CA MET A 521 32.94 11.85 -25.75
C MET A 521 32.64 13.04 -24.84
N SER A 522 31.97 14.04 -25.39
CA SER A 522 31.51 15.22 -24.66
C SER A 522 29.99 15.14 -24.46
N VAL A 523 29.55 14.78 -23.26
CA VAL A 523 28.14 14.49 -22.94
C VAL A 523 27.49 15.64 -22.17
N ALA A 524 26.41 16.20 -22.71
CA ALA A 524 25.58 17.18 -21.98
C ALA A 524 24.62 16.47 -21.02
N HIS A 525 24.35 17.07 -19.86
CA HIS A 525 23.41 16.54 -18.88
C HIS A 525 22.40 17.62 -18.47
N TYR A 526 21.12 17.29 -18.57
CA TYR A 526 20.00 18.13 -18.17
C TYR A 526 19.11 17.40 -17.17
N ASP A 527 18.80 18.06 -16.07
CA ASP A 527 17.75 17.66 -15.12
C ASP A 527 16.44 18.35 -15.52
N MET A 528 15.50 17.60 -16.05
CA MET A 528 14.22 18.14 -16.51
C MET A 528 13.34 18.65 -15.40
N ARG A 529 13.52 18.20 -14.14
CA ARG A 529 12.72 18.56 -12.95
C ARG A 529 11.23 18.32 -13.12
N PHE A 530 10.64 18.76 -14.24
CA PHE A 530 9.21 18.69 -14.54
C PHE A 530 8.94 17.75 -15.70
N LEU A 531 8.00 16.83 -15.46
CA LEU A 531 7.36 16.08 -16.53
C LEU A 531 6.30 16.92 -17.24
N LYS A 532 5.64 17.81 -16.47
CA LYS A 532 4.58 18.69 -16.97
C LYS A 532 4.51 19.98 -16.13
N PRO A 533 4.57 21.15 -16.80
CA PRO A 533 5.00 21.30 -18.18
C PRO A 533 6.48 20.95 -18.37
N LEU A 534 6.85 20.52 -19.58
CA LEU A 534 8.25 20.36 -19.95
C LEU A 534 8.94 21.71 -20.10
N ASP A 535 10.26 21.75 -19.88
CA ASP A 535 11.09 22.92 -20.20
C ASP A 535 11.34 22.98 -21.71
N GLU A 536 10.56 23.83 -22.39
CA GLU A 536 10.65 23.98 -23.84
C GLU A 536 11.95 24.66 -24.29
N ASP A 537 12.56 25.52 -23.46
CA ASP A 537 13.84 26.17 -23.77
C ASP A 537 14.96 25.13 -23.79
N ILE A 538 14.99 24.20 -22.81
CA ILE A 538 15.92 23.06 -22.83
C ILE A 538 15.66 22.18 -24.04
N LEU A 539 14.42 21.83 -24.32
CA LEU A 539 14.09 20.96 -25.46
C LEU A 539 14.49 21.57 -26.80
N LYS A 540 14.28 22.87 -26.96
CA LYS A 540 14.72 23.63 -28.15
C LYS A 540 16.25 23.62 -28.27
N GLU A 541 16.97 23.95 -27.18
CA GLU A 541 18.43 23.89 -27.16
C GLU A 541 18.95 22.52 -27.57
N VAL A 542 18.35 21.46 -26.99
CA VAL A 542 18.76 20.07 -27.25
C VAL A 542 18.42 19.66 -28.69
N GLY A 543 17.24 19.98 -29.20
CA GLY A 543 16.84 19.70 -30.59
C GLY A 543 17.70 20.38 -31.63
N GLU A 544 18.15 21.63 -31.36
CA GLU A 544 19.03 22.37 -32.25
C GLU A 544 20.51 21.89 -32.24
N LYS A 545 20.97 21.36 -31.09
CA LYS A 545 22.40 21.07 -30.91
C LYS A 545 22.78 19.60 -31.05
N PHE A 546 21.86 18.67 -30.77
CA PHE A 546 22.18 17.27 -30.66
C PHE A 546 21.41 16.37 -31.62
N ASN A 547 22.12 15.53 -32.33
CA ASN A 547 21.51 14.47 -33.16
C ASN A 547 21.20 13.20 -32.33
N ARG A 548 21.72 13.10 -31.10
CA ARG A 548 21.51 11.97 -30.18
C ARG A 548 21.08 12.46 -28.82
N ILE A 549 20.00 11.86 -28.35
CA ILE A 549 19.40 12.15 -27.03
C ILE A 549 19.20 10.82 -26.29
N VAL A 550 19.54 10.78 -25.02
CA VAL A 550 19.22 9.68 -24.12
C VAL A 550 18.31 10.23 -23.02
N THR A 551 17.10 9.71 -22.89
CA THR A 551 16.18 10.07 -21.81
C THR A 551 16.19 8.97 -20.75
N ILE A 552 16.24 9.33 -19.46
CA ILE A 552 16.35 8.39 -18.35
C ILE A 552 15.31 8.74 -17.26
N GLU A 553 14.46 7.77 -16.93
CA GLU A 553 13.41 7.91 -15.93
C GLU A 553 13.24 6.61 -15.11
N ASP A 554 12.82 6.71 -13.87
CA ASP A 554 12.48 5.57 -12.99
C ASP A 554 10.99 5.23 -13.01
N GLY A 555 10.30 5.59 -14.09
CA GLY A 555 8.92 5.24 -14.43
C GLY A 555 8.86 4.32 -15.65
N VAL A 556 7.65 3.90 -16.01
CA VAL A 556 7.45 3.10 -17.22
C VAL A 556 7.82 3.90 -18.47
N ARG A 557 8.56 3.27 -19.39
CA ARG A 557 9.02 3.87 -20.63
C ARG A 557 7.87 4.32 -21.55
N MET A 558 6.72 3.62 -21.48
CA MET A 558 5.54 3.93 -22.24
C MET A 558 4.76 5.07 -21.57
N GLY A 559 4.62 6.21 -22.26
CA GLY A 559 3.87 7.36 -21.77
C GLY A 559 4.58 8.24 -20.72
N GLY A 560 5.81 7.89 -20.30
CA GLY A 560 6.62 8.66 -19.36
C GLY A 560 7.33 9.87 -20.00
N MET A 561 8.43 10.32 -19.36
CA MET A 561 9.21 11.49 -19.78
C MET A 561 9.83 11.30 -21.17
N GLY A 562 10.42 10.13 -21.44
CA GLY A 562 11.01 9.85 -22.74
C GLY A 562 9.99 9.87 -23.87
N SER A 563 8.72 9.49 -23.62
CA SER A 563 7.63 9.65 -24.58
C SER A 563 7.26 11.12 -24.78
N ALA A 564 7.19 11.91 -23.70
CA ALA A 564 6.91 13.33 -23.78
C ALA A 564 7.95 14.11 -24.58
N VAL A 565 9.24 13.80 -24.37
CA VAL A 565 10.34 14.39 -25.16
C VAL A 565 10.22 14.01 -26.63
N LEU A 566 9.96 12.74 -26.94
CA LEU A 566 9.78 12.28 -28.33
C LEU A 566 8.62 12.97 -29.04
N GLU A 567 7.47 13.09 -28.37
CA GLU A 567 6.28 13.81 -28.88
C GLU A 567 6.63 15.27 -29.15
N TRP A 568 7.24 15.96 -28.18
CA TRP A 568 7.62 17.36 -28.32
C TRP A 568 8.61 17.59 -29.50
N MET A 569 9.65 16.76 -29.63
CA MET A 569 10.62 16.84 -30.71
C MET A 569 9.95 16.67 -32.08
N ASN A 570 9.04 15.69 -32.21
CA ASN A 570 8.29 15.45 -33.42
C ASN A 570 7.37 16.63 -33.78
N ASP A 571 6.67 17.21 -32.83
CA ASP A 571 5.74 18.31 -33.00
C ASP A 571 6.43 19.64 -33.38
N HIS A 572 7.76 19.72 -33.16
CA HIS A 572 8.59 20.89 -33.48
C HIS A 572 9.60 20.62 -34.61
N ASP A 573 9.38 19.56 -35.41
CA ASP A 573 10.19 19.21 -36.58
C ASP A 573 11.66 18.87 -36.29
N TYR A 574 12.01 18.52 -35.03
CA TYR A 574 13.33 17.99 -34.68
C TYR A 574 13.37 16.47 -34.90
N GLN A 575 14.47 15.94 -35.45
CA GLN A 575 14.62 14.53 -35.77
C GLN A 575 15.89 13.89 -35.12
N PRO A 576 16.17 14.09 -33.84
CA PRO A 576 17.28 13.41 -33.20
C PRO A 576 16.99 11.91 -33.02
N HIS A 577 18.03 11.10 -32.96
CA HIS A 577 17.88 9.72 -32.49
C HIS A 577 17.69 9.71 -30.97
N ILE A 578 16.51 9.26 -30.49
CA ILE A 578 16.16 9.27 -29.07
C ILE A 578 16.19 7.84 -28.51
N THR A 579 17.14 7.56 -27.60
CA THR A 579 17.17 6.35 -26.80
C THR A 579 16.42 6.60 -25.50
N ARG A 580 15.32 5.87 -25.26
CA ARG A 580 14.51 6.01 -24.05
C ARG A 580 14.81 4.90 -23.05
N MET A 581 15.32 5.26 -21.88
CA MET A 581 15.56 4.37 -20.75
C MET A 581 14.46 4.58 -19.68
N GLY A 582 13.81 3.50 -19.30
CA GLY A 582 12.72 3.45 -18.31
C GLY A 582 12.28 2.02 -18.11
N ILE A 583 11.39 1.79 -17.17
CA ILE A 583 10.85 0.45 -16.87
C ILE A 583 10.18 -0.12 -18.13
N PRO A 584 10.56 -1.33 -18.58
CA PRO A 584 9.96 -1.98 -19.74
C PRO A 584 8.50 -2.40 -19.47
N ASP A 585 7.80 -2.88 -20.49
CA ASP A 585 6.42 -3.38 -20.41
C ASP A 585 6.36 -4.74 -19.70
N THR A 586 6.64 -4.72 -18.40
CA THR A 586 6.60 -5.89 -17.52
C THR A 586 6.35 -5.48 -16.07
N PHE A 587 5.72 -6.36 -15.30
CA PHE A 587 5.70 -6.21 -13.84
C PHE A 587 7.05 -6.62 -13.26
N VAL A 588 7.74 -5.67 -12.65
CA VAL A 588 9.05 -5.90 -12.04
C VAL A 588 8.88 -6.67 -10.74
N GLU A 589 9.63 -7.74 -10.57
CA GLU A 589 9.59 -8.61 -9.39
C GLU A 589 10.12 -7.89 -8.13
N HIS A 590 10.19 -8.60 -7.01
CA HIS A 590 10.76 -8.14 -5.75
C HIS A 590 12.27 -8.45 -5.68
N GLY A 591 12.99 -7.66 -4.91
CA GLY A 591 14.43 -7.74 -4.70
C GLY A 591 14.96 -6.44 -4.12
N THR A 592 16.24 -6.24 -4.01
CA THR A 592 16.82 -4.92 -3.70
C THR A 592 16.67 -3.98 -4.90
N VAL A 593 16.56 -2.69 -4.67
CA VAL A 593 16.46 -1.71 -5.77
C VAL A 593 17.63 -1.81 -6.73
N ALA A 594 18.83 -2.13 -6.24
CA ALA A 594 20.03 -2.31 -7.08
C ALA A 594 19.86 -3.50 -8.04
N GLU A 595 19.50 -4.68 -7.54
CA GLU A 595 19.22 -5.87 -8.36
C GLU A 595 18.11 -5.60 -9.39
N LEU A 596 17.04 -4.92 -8.97
CA LEU A 596 15.92 -4.62 -9.87
C LEU A 596 16.33 -3.65 -10.99
N ARG A 597 17.19 -2.66 -10.69
CA ARG A 597 17.72 -1.74 -11.71
C ARG A 597 18.59 -2.47 -12.75
N GLU A 598 19.40 -3.45 -12.33
CA GLU A 598 20.14 -4.32 -13.25
C GLU A 598 19.19 -5.10 -14.18
N ILE A 599 18.13 -5.70 -13.62
CA ILE A 599 17.14 -6.47 -14.40
C ILE A 599 16.44 -5.61 -15.44
N VAL A 600 16.09 -4.37 -15.11
CA VAL A 600 15.40 -3.46 -16.04
C VAL A 600 16.33 -2.57 -16.85
N HIS A 601 17.64 -2.79 -16.76
CA HIS A 601 18.69 -2.02 -17.44
C HIS A 601 18.64 -0.51 -17.14
N LEU A 602 18.44 -0.16 -15.87
CA LEU A 602 18.49 1.21 -15.33
C LEU A 602 19.63 1.38 -14.31
N ASP A 603 20.53 0.43 -14.23
CA ASP A 603 21.77 0.54 -13.48
C ASP A 603 22.80 1.44 -14.22
N LYS A 604 23.86 1.84 -13.50
CA LYS A 604 24.88 2.74 -14.02
C LYS A 604 25.55 2.20 -15.29
N ASP A 605 25.85 0.89 -15.36
CA ASP A 605 26.55 0.31 -16.50
C ASP A 605 25.65 0.24 -17.73
N SER A 606 24.38 -0.08 -17.57
CA SER A 606 23.37 -0.01 -18.64
C SER A 606 23.21 1.42 -19.18
N ILE A 607 23.23 2.43 -18.29
CA ILE A 607 23.20 3.85 -18.68
C ILE A 607 24.45 4.21 -19.50
N LYS A 608 25.64 3.78 -19.08
CA LYS A 608 26.89 3.98 -19.84
C LYS A 608 26.78 3.42 -21.26
N GLU A 609 26.31 2.20 -21.41
CA GLU A 609 26.14 1.56 -22.73
C GLU A 609 25.12 2.30 -23.61
N ALA A 610 24.04 2.82 -23.03
CA ALA A 610 23.08 3.62 -23.78
C ALA A 610 23.64 4.97 -24.27
N ILE A 611 24.55 5.58 -23.49
CA ILE A 611 25.22 6.83 -23.86
C ILE A 611 26.26 6.57 -24.99
N LYS A 612 26.97 5.44 -24.96
CA LYS A 612 27.99 5.08 -25.96
C LYS A 612 27.40 4.72 -27.34
N LYS A 613 26.23 4.09 -27.37
CA LYS A 613 25.54 3.66 -28.61
C LYS A 613 24.98 4.81 -29.42
#